data_2878cdc48e1fc3734d361456aa6199f3
#
_entry.id   2878cdc48e1fc3734d361456aa6199f3
#
_cell.length_a   1.000
_cell.length_b   1.000
_cell.length_c   1.000
_cell.angle_alpha   90.00
_cell.angle_beta   90.00
_cell.angle_gamma   90.00
#
_symmetry.space_group_name_H-M   'P 1'
#
loop_
_entity.id
_entity.type
_entity.pdbx_description
1 polymer ?
#
loop_
_entity_poly.entity_id
_entity_poly.type
_entity_poly.pdbx_seq_one_letter_code
_entity_poly.pdbx_strand_id
1 'polypeptide(L)'
;MTKSKFIIHYLLLNKYSYMFAIVCIFVVNYLQVEIPRYIQLAVDLLNESTTESKEGLLENVQWVIALSVVMVVIRILSRMFSLNPGRITEAALKNDLFHRLNRLPSTFHEQYASGKLISIINNDLNGIRLFYGIGFLQLFNILFALSLTPIWMWRISPELTMYSAIPIVIASVIFWLGFRKLRALHAQRLIRLQNLSEQLMNYLSGIDLIKNQQMGEWVTNEVDQVNARLFDCTMQIAKIQTFFMPILDYANHFMKVLILGLGGYYLLQAKLSIGEITAFLSYSVLLALPLMHLGRIATVYQMGMISIDSVQSILNNEVPSNDMLRMSDVEKTSLKKSALLVQNLSYRYPVAKGESSEMVLKDLSFSIEAGEKVGVLGSIGSGKSTLVNCLNHHLSLGSGHIFWGGKDITQMSRQDWRSYVRTITQDPFLFSDTISENVKFGAKHQVQVAGALDVDQVLKLSQLSEDVQRFGAGDQTLVGEKGIMLSGGQKQRLSIARALLTPSDLIIMDNVLSAVDYETERTILKGVFNRIQGQSLLVVSHRVSALEYMDKILVLEQGEIIARGTHAQLLKSSDYYRETWELQQHESETAA
;
A
#
# COMPACT_ATOMS: atom_id res chain seq x y z
N MET A 1 -18.21 -1.28 0.82
CA MET A 1 -18.73 0.10 1.08
C MET A 1 -18.88 0.83 -0.25
N THR A 2 -19.98 1.58 -0.53
CA THR A 2 -20.10 2.35 -1.77
C THR A 2 -19.19 3.58 -1.73
N LYS A 3 -18.73 4.08 -2.90
CA LYS A 3 -17.85 5.28 -2.99
C LYS A 3 -18.42 6.48 -2.21
N SER A 4 -19.71 6.75 -2.36
CA SER A 4 -20.35 7.87 -1.66
C SER A 4 -20.30 7.72 -0.14
N LYS A 5 -20.57 6.50 0.37
CA LYS A 5 -20.47 6.21 1.81
C LYS A 5 -19.04 6.35 2.31
N PHE A 6 -18.05 5.94 1.51
CA PHE A 6 -16.63 6.10 1.84
C PHE A 6 -16.26 7.59 1.96
N ILE A 7 -16.61 8.39 0.96
CA ILE A 7 -16.31 9.83 0.97
C ILE A 7 -16.96 10.51 2.17
N ILE A 8 -18.25 10.23 2.41
CA ILE A 8 -18.99 10.84 3.53
C ILE A 8 -18.41 10.39 4.88
N HIS A 9 -18.02 9.13 5.02
CA HIS A 9 -17.46 8.62 6.28
C HIS A 9 -16.22 9.41 6.72
N TYR A 10 -15.23 9.58 5.82
CA TYR A 10 -14.00 10.31 6.15
C TYR A 10 -14.20 11.82 6.23
N LEU A 11 -15.21 12.40 5.56
CA LEU A 11 -15.62 13.80 5.78
C LEU A 11 -16.21 13.99 7.18
N LEU A 12 -17.08 13.06 7.62
CA LEU A 12 -17.72 13.14 8.93
C LEU A 12 -16.75 12.95 10.10
N LEU A 13 -15.67 12.19 9.92
CA LEU A 13 -14.61 12.06 10.94
C LEU A 13 -14.02 13.43 11.33
N ASN A 14 -13.96 14.38 10.39
CA ASN A 14 -13.36 15.69 10.59
C ASN A 14 -14.38 16.84 10.44
N LYS A 15 -15.67 16.58 10.68
CA LYS A 15 -16.78 17.51 10.39
C LYS A 15 -16.60 18.90 11.01
N TYR A 16 -16.14 18.99 12.23
CA TYR A 16 -15.95 20.28 12.91
C TYR A 16 -14.83 21.12 12.27
N SER A 17 -13.75 20.47 11.85
CA SER A 17 -12.65 21.12 11.15
C SER A 17 -13.11 21.68 9.80
N TYR A 18 -13.87 20.90 9.05
CA TYR A 18 -14.43 21.36 7.78
C TYR A 18 -15.47 22.44 7.93
N MET A 19 -16.35 22.37 8.94
CA MET A 19 -17.32 23.43 9.21
C MET A 19 -16.61 24.75 9.51
N PHE A 20 -15.61 24.72 10.39
CA PHE A 20 -14.82 25.90 10.70
C PHE A 20 -14.07 26.44 9.47
N ALA A 21 -13.48 25.54 8.67
CA ALA A 21 -12.81 25.90 7.43
C ALA A 21 -13.75 26.59 6.44
N ILE A 22 -14.99 26.10 6.25
CA ILE A 22 -16.00 26.71 5.37
C ILE A 22 -16.33 28.13 5.81
N VAL A 23 -16.53 28.33 7.13
CA VAL A 23 -16.80 29.67 7.68
C VAL A 23 -15.60 30.60 7.43
N CYS A 24 -14.38 30.13 7.69
CA CYS A 24 -13.17 30.92 7.42
C CYS A 24 -13.01 31.24 5.92
N ILE A 25 -13.27 30.29 5.02
CA ILE A 25 -13.20 30.50 3.58
C ILE A 25 -14.26 31.54 3.15
N PHE A 26 -15.47 31.43 3.68
CA PHE A 26 -16.54 32.41 3.42
C PHE A 26 -16.10 33.82 3.85
N VAL A 27 -15.61 33.96 5.10
CA VAL A 27 -15.15 35.26 5.63
C VAL A 27 -13.98 35.81 4.80
N VAL A 28 -13.02 34.99 4.41
CA VAL A 28 -11.91 35.43 3.53
C VAL A 28 -12.43 35.96 2.20
N ASN A 29 -13.36 35.25 1.55
CA ASN A 29 -13.92 35.71 0.27
C ASN A 29 -14.79 36.95 0.46
N TYR A 30 -15.52 37.07 1.57
CA TYR A 30 -16.29 38.26 1.89
C TYR A 30 -15.40 39.49 2.09
N LEU A 31 -14.35 39.38 2.92
CA LEU A 31 -13.37 40.46 3.13
C LEU A 31 -12.65 40.83 1.83
N GLN A 32 -12.34 39.85 1.01
CA GLN A 32 -11.69 40.06 -0.28
C GLN A 32 -12.55 40.87 -1.26
N VAL A 33 -13.87 40.78 -1.16
CA VAL A 33 -14.80 41.54 -1.98
C VAL A 33 -15.09 42.93 -1.38
N GLU A 34 -14.97 43.09 -0.05
CA GLU A 34 -15.12 44.40 0.61
C GLU A 34 -13.96 45.35 0.34
N ILE A 35 -12.73 44.87 0.21
CA ILE A 35 -11.51 45.68 -0.01
C ILE A 35 -11.68 46.61 -1.23
N PRO A 36 -12.11 46.16 -2.42
CA PRO A 36 -12.36 47.05 -3.57
C PRO A 36 -13.35 48.17 -3.31
N ARG A 37 -14.34 47.96 -2.43
CA ARG A 37 -15.30 48.99 -2.05
C ARG A 37 -14.62 50.16 -1.28
N TYR A 38 -13.75 49.84 -0.31
CA TYR A 38 -12.99 50.89 0.40
C TYR A 38 -12.00 51.59 -0.52
N ILE A 39 -11.43 50.88 -1.50
CA ILE A 39 -10.60 51.49 -2.54
C ILE A 39 -11.45 52.42 -3.42
N GLN A 40 -12.66 52.04 -3.80
CA GLN A 40 -13.60 52.87 -4.51
C GLN A 40 -13.84 54.19 -3.76
N LEU A 41 -14.25 54.10 -2.48
CA LEU A 41 -14.52 55.28 -1.66
C LEU A 41 -13.29 56.18 -1.52
N ALA A 42 -12.10 55.59 -1.33
CA ALA A 42 -10.85 56.36 -1.26
C ALA A 42 -10.54 57.10 -2.56
N VAL A 43 -10.75 56.45 -3.73
CA VAL A 43 -10.52 57.06 -5.06
C VAL A 43 -11.53 58.19 -5.35
N ASP A 44 -12.78 58.01 -4.97
CA ASP A 44 -13.81 59.05 -5.17
C ASP A 44 -13.50 60.31 -4.36
N LEU A 45 -13.02 60.17 -3.13
CA LEU A 45 -12.61 61.30 -2.27
C LEU A 45 -11.35 62.03 -2.76
N LEU A 46 -10.52 61.44 -3.61
CA LEU A 46 -9.37 62.11 -4.22
C LEU A 46 -9.75 63.25 -5.17
N ASN A 47 -10.95 63.20 -5.71
CA ASN A 47 -11.48 64.24 -6.64
C ASN A 47 -12.00 65.46 -5.84
N GLU A 48 -12.20 65.37 -4.54
CA GLU A 48 -12.70 66.44 -3.69
C GLU A 48 -11.53 67.05 -2.89
N SER A 49 -11.22 68.33 -3.11
CA SER A 49 -10.03 69.01 -2.52
C SER A 49 -10.31 69.62 -1.12
N THR A 50 -11.24 69.05 -0.31
CA THR A 50 -11.60 69.54 1.02
C THR A 50 -10.78 68.91 2.13
N THR A 51 -10.73 69.56 3.31
CA THR A 51 -10.00 69.00 4.46
C THR A 51 -10.71 67.72 4.99
N GLU A 52 -12.03 67.68 4.94
CA GLU A 52 -12.85 66.50 5.30
C GLU A 52 -12.60 65.32 4.36
N SER A 53 -12.31 65.56 3.07
CA SER A 53 -11.99 64.49 2.11
C SER A 53 -10.62 63.84 2.41
N LYS A 54 -9.65 64.56 2.99
CA LYS A 54 -8.36 64.02 3.42
C LYS A 54 -8.50 63.10 4.63
N GLU A 55 -9.30 63.42 5.60
CA GLU A 55 -9.57 62.58 6.78
C GLU A 55 -10.32 61.31 6.37
N GLY A 56 -11.36 61.40 5.53
CA GLY A 56 -12.09 60.28 4.98
C GLY A 56 -11.20 59.34 4.10
N LEU A 57 -10.28 59.92 3.32
CA LEU A 57 -9.31 59.14 2.57
C LEU A 57 -8.40 58.31 3.50
N LEU A 58 -7.86 58.93 4.58
CA LEU A 58 -7.02 58.25 5.52
C LEU A 58 -7.77 57.12 6.24
N GLU A 59 -9.01 57.36 6.65
CA GLU A 59 -9.89 56.34 7.24
C GLU A 59 -10.10 55.15 6.32
N ASN A 60 -10.44 55.35 5.04
CA ASN A 60 -10.64 54.27 4.09
C ASN A 60 -9.36 53.48 3.85
N VAL A 61 -8.18 54.13 3.76
CA VAL A 61 -6.89 53.45 3.64
C VAL A 61 -6.59 52.61 4.91
N GLN A 62 -6.89 53.13 6.11
CA GLN A 62 -6.76 52.37 7.36
C GLN A 62 -7.63 51.12 7.34
N TRP A 63 -8.88 51.23 6.88
CA TRP A 63 -9.79 50.08 6.72
C TRP A 63 -9.23 49.04 5.72
N VAL A 64 -8.69 49.44 4.56
CA VAL A 64 -8.06 48.52 3.62
C VAL A 64 -6.91 47.75 4.25
N ILE A 65 -6.04 48.43 5.02
CA ILE A 65 -4.93 47.81 5.74
C ILE A 65 -5.43 46.85 6.81
N ALA A 66 -6.38 47.29 7.65
CA ALA A 66 -6.94 46.48 8.73
C ALA A 66 -7.61 45.21 8.19
N LEU A 67 -8.48 45.33 7.19
CA LEU A 67 -9.14 44.20 6.54
C LEU A 67 -8.15 43.23 5.90
N SER A 68 -7.08 43.76 5.27
CA SER A 68 -6.03 42.94 4.66
C SER A 68 -5.27 42.12 5.70
N VAL A 69 -4.93 42.70 6.86
CA VAL A 69 -4.26 42.00 7.97
C VAL A 69 -5.17 40.91 8.53
N VAL A 70 -6.43 41.23 8.84
CA VAL A 70 -7.41 40.26 9.34
C VAL A 70 -7.61 39.13 8.33
N MET A 71 -7.73 39.45 7.04
CA MET A 71 -7.88 38.47 5.96
C MET A 71 -6.70 37.49 5.91
N VAL A 72 -5.45 37.95 6.11
CA VAL A 72 -4.27 37.08 6.11
C VAL A 72 -4.37 36.06 7.24
N VAL A 73 -4.72 36.48 8.45
CA VAL A 73 -4.87 35.61 9.63
C VAL A 73 -5.94 34.55 9.37
N ILE A 74 -7.13 34.98 8.93
CA ILE A 74 -8.25 34.05 8.67
C ILE A 74 -7.92 33.11 7.50
N ARG A 75 -7.18 33.58 6.48
CA ARG A 75 -6.72 32.76 5.36
C ARG A 75 -5.75 31.65 5.82
N ILE A 76 -4.85 31.95 6.76
CA ILE A 76 -3.98 30.93 7.35
C ILE A 76 -4.81 29.88 8.10
N LEU A 77 -5.76 30.33 8.94
CA LEU A 77 -6.66 29.44 9.66
C LEU A 77 -7.47 28.57 8.69
N SER A 78 -8.07 29.15 7.66
CA SER A 78 -8.85 28.41 6.66
C SER A 78 -8.03 27.29 6.00
N ARG A 79 -6.76 27.56 5.69
CA ARG A 79 -5.83 26.56 5.14
C ARG A 79 -5.50 25.46 6.13
N MET A 80 -5.18 25.81 7.37
CA MET A 80 -4.87 24.84 8.41
C MET A 80 -6.05 23.87 8.63
N PHE A 81 -7.24 24.40 8.85
CA PHE A 81 -8.43 23.60 9.12
C PHE A 81 -8.98 22.85 7.91
N SER A 82 -8.60 23.22 6.69
CA SER A 82 -8.95 22.50 5.46
C SER A 82 -7.92 21.44 5.08
N LEU A 83 -6.60 21.69 5.28
CA LEU A 83 -5.55 20.78 4.84
C LEU A 83 -5.24 19.67 5.86
N ASN A 84 -5.36 19.96 7.17
CA ASN A 84 -5.10 18.96 8.21
C ASN A 84 -6.03 17.73 8.14
N PRO A 85 -7.35 17.87 7.90
CA PRO A 85 -8.23 16.72 7.70
C PRO A 85 -7.76 15.77 6.62
N GLY A 86 -7.20 16.28 5.52
CA GLY A 86 -6.63 15.44 4.47
C GLY A 86 -5.48 14.56 4.97
N ARG A 87 -4.61 15.10 5.83
CA ARG A 87 -3.49 14.35 6.45
C ARG A 87 -3.98 13.33 7.48
N ILE A 88 -4.98 13.69 8.28
CA ILE A 88 -5.60 12.79 9.25
C ILE A 88 -6.27 11.62 8.52
N THR A 89 -6.98 11.88 7.43
CA THR A 89 -7.60 10.86 6.60
C THR A 89 -6.55 9.94 5.96
N GLU A 90 -5.43 10.49 5.47
CA GLU A 90 -4.31 9.71 4.94
C GLU A 90 -3.74 8.75 6.00
N ALA A 91 -3.48 9.26 7.21
CA ALA A 91 -2.95 8.44 8.31
C ALA A 91 -3.93 7.34 8.74
N ALA A 92 -5.22 7.67 8.86
CA ALA A 92 -6.26 6.69 9.19
C ALA A 92 -6.34 5.59 8.12
N LEU A 93 -6.35 5.96 6.84
CA LEU A 93 -6.38 5.02 5.72
C LEU A 93 -5.13 4.14 5.64
N LYS A 94 -3.93 4.67 5.96
CA LYS A 94 -2.71 3.86 6.06
C LYS A 94 -2.85 2.75 7.10
N ASN A 95 -3.37 3.10 8.27
CA ASN A 95 -3.60 2.12 9.33
C ASN A 95 -4.66 1.08 8.92
N ASP A 96 -5.80 1.53 8.38
CA ASP A 96 -6.87 0.64 7.94
C ASP A 96 -6.40 -0.33 6.85
N LEU A 97 -5.63 0.16 5.86
CA LEU A 97 -5.03 -0.65 4.82
C LEU A 97 -4.04 -1.66 5.39
N PHE A 98 -3.15 -1.24 6.27
CA PHE A 98 -2.15 -2.13 6.87
C PHE A 98 -2.82 -3.23 7.70
N HIS A 99 -3.81 -2.87 8.54
CA HIS A 99 -4.59 -3.84 9.29
C HIS A 99 -5.37 -4.80 8.37
N ARG A 100 -5.88 -4.31 7.25
CA ARG A 100 -6.59 -5.14 6.28
C ARG A 100 -5.65 -6.09 5.56
N LEU A 101 -4.52 -5.60 5.04
CA LEU A 101 -3.51 -6.39 4.35
C LEU A 101 -2.98 -7.54 5.23
N ASN A 102 -2.73 -7.29 6.50
CA ASN A 102 -2.27 -8.34 7.43
C ASN A 102 -3.28 -9.48 7.66
N ARG A 103 -4.56 -9.25 7.35
CA ARG A 103 -5.64 -10.25 7.52
C ARG A 103 -6.05 -10.93 6.21
N LEU A 104 -5.63 -10.39 5.07
CA LEU A 104 -5.95 -10.98 3.77
C LEU A 104 -5.16 -12.29 3.57
N PRO A 105 -5.73 -13.26 2.82
CA PRO A 105 -5.07 -14.53 2.57
C PRO A 105 -3.83 -14.36 1.67
N SER A 106 -2.92 -15.35 1.68
CA SER A 106 -1.71 -15.36 0.84
C SER A 106 -2.03 -15.27 -0.66
N THR A 107 -3.12 -15.87 -1.09
CA THR A 107 -3.60 -15.79 -2.49
C THR A 107 -3.84 -14.36 -2.97
N PHE A 108 -4.24 -13.45 -2.07
CA PHE A 108 -4.34 -12.03 -2.38
C PHE A 108 -2.96 -11.42 -2.65
N HIS A 109 -1.97 -11.75 -1.81
CA HIS A 109 -0.60 -11.23 -1.94
C HIS A 109 0.12 -11.79 -3.18
N GLU A 110 -0.23 -12.98 -3.64
CA GLU A 110 0.25 -13.55 -4.90
C GLU A 110 -0.31 -12.82 -6.12
N GLN A 111 -1.57 -12.37 -6.06
CA GLN A 111 -2.22 -11.60 -7.14
C GLN A 111 -1.78 -10.14 -7.17
N TYR A 112 -1.43 -9.56 -6.02
CA TYR A 112 -1.01 -8.17 -5.89
C TYR A 112 0.49 -8.07 -5.64
N ALA A 113 1.25 -7.76 -6.70
CA ALA A 113 2.69 -7.50 -6.56
C ALA A 113 2.98 -6.45 -5.48
N SER A 114 4.01 -6.68 -4.67
CA SER A 114 4.39 -5.77 -3.56
C SER A 114 4.60 -4.32 -4.01
N GLY A 115 5.17 -4.12 -5.21
CA GLY A 115 5.33 -2.77 -5.79
C GLY A 115 4.00 -2.05 -6.03
N LYS A 116 2.95 -2.76 -6.44
CA LYS A 116 1.60 -2.20 -6.61
C LYS A 116 1.00 -1.78 -5.27
N LEU A 117 1.16 -2.59 -4.23
CA LEU A 117 0.68 -2.27 -2.87
C LEU A 117 1.40 -1.04 -2.31
N ILE A 118 2.73 -0.96 -2.47
CA ILE A 118 3.54 0.21 -2.07
C ILE A 118 3.10 1.46 -2.84
N SER A 119 2.84 1.33 -4.14
CA SER A 119 2.33 2.44 -4.96
C SER A 119 0.97 2.94 -4.47
N ILE A 120 0.05 2.05 -4.12
CA ILE A 120 -1.26 2.42 -3.55
C ILE A 120 -1.08 3.17 -2.22
N ILE A 121 -0.24 2.65 -1.33
CA ILE A 121 0.01 3.26 -0.01
C ILE A 121 0.66 4.65 -0.11
N ASN A 122 1.54 4.87 -1.09
CA ASN A 122 2.27 6.13 -1.22
C ASN A 122 1.57 7.11 -2.18
N ASN A 123 1.21 6.68 -3.38
CA ASN A 123 0.71 7.56 -4.43
C ASN A 123 -0.80 7.76 -4.35
N ASP A 124 -1.57 6.67 -4.17
CA ASP A 124 -3.03 6.79 -4.13
C ASP A 124 -3.50 7.46 -2.85
N LEU A 125 -2.91 7.14 -1.69
CA LEU A 125 -3.26 7.85 -0.46
C LEU A 125 -2.90 9.34 -0.51
N ASN A 126 -1.81 9.70 -1.20
CA ASN A 126 -1.51 11.11 -1.47
C ASN A 126 -2.59 11.76 -2.35
N GLY A 127 -3.09 11.06 -3.38
CA GLY A 127 -4.24 11.51 -4.18
C GLY A 127 -5.49 11.78 -3.34
N ILE A 128 -5.79 10.87 -2.41
CA ILE A 128 -6.90 11.03 -1.46
C ILE A 128 -6.67 12.21 -0.52
N ARG A 129 -5.45 12.38 0.00
CA ARG A 129 -5.08 13.55 0.83
C ARG A 129 -5.32 14.86 0.10
N LEU A 130 -4.90 14.95 -1.16
CA LEU A 130 -5.11 16.15 -1.96
C LEU A 130 -6.60 16.40 -2.22
N PHE A 131 -7.39 15.36 -2.45
CA PHE A 131 -8.84 15.45 -2.63
C PHE A 131 -9.52 16.03 -1.39
N TYR A 132 -9.26 15.47 -0.19
CA TYR A 132 -9.86 15.91 1.07
C TYR A 132 -9.31 17.25 1.57
N GLY A 133 -8.06 17.61 1.24
CA GLY A 133 -7.43 18.86 1.63
C GLY A 133 -7.64 19.98 0.59
N ILE A 134 -6.82 19.98 -0.43
CA ILE A 134 -6.81 21.05 -1.46
C ILE A 134 -8.10 21.05 -2.28
N GLY A 135 -8.62 19.86 -2.64
CA GLY A 135 -9.85 19.75 -3.41
C GLY A 135 -11.03 20.39 -2.69
N PHE A 136 -11.18 20.09 -1.40
CA PHE A 136 -12.22 20.69 -0.55
C PHE A 136 -12.06 22.21 -0.43
N LEU A 137 -10.85 22.68 -0.07
CA LEU A 137 -10.56 24.12 0.07
C LEU A 137 -10.89 24.90 -1.21
N GLN A 138 -10.44 24.41 -2.35
CA GLN A 138 -10.62 25.10 -3.61
C GLN A 138 -12.08 25.07 -4.10
N LEU A 139 -12.80 23.97 -3.85
CA LEU A 139 -14.23 23.88 -4.19
C LEU A 139 -15.03 25.00 -3.52
N PHE A 140 -14.88 25.18 -2.22
CA PHE A 140 -15.59 26.23 -1.48
C PHE A 140 -15.07 27.62 -1.81
N ASN A 141 -13.77 27.76 -2.04
CA ASN A 141 -13.20 29.06 -2.46
C ASN A 141 -13.78 29.53 -3.80
N ILE A 142 -13.87 28.65 -4.80
CA ILE A 142 -14.52 28.98 -6.08
C ILE A 142 -16.00 29.27 -5.90
N LEU A 143 -16.70 28.44 -5.13
CA LEU A 143 -18.13 28.61 -4.90
C LEU A 143 -18.43 30.01 -4.31
N PHE A 144 -17.70 30.43 -3.28
CA PHE A 144 -17.92 31.73 -2.65
C PHE A 144 -17.42 32.89 -3.51
N ALA A 145 -16.26 32.75 -4.19
CA ALA A 145 -15.79 33.81 -5.08
C ALA A 145 -16.76 34.08 -6.25
N LEU A 146 -17.24 33.02 -6.89
CA LEU A 146 -18.19 33.14 -8.01
C LEU A 146 -19.60 33.53 -7.56
N SER A 147 -19.97 33.36 -6.30
CA SER A 147 -21.24 33.81 -5.75
C SER A 147 -21.19 35.28 -5.27
N LEU A 148 -20.17 35.62 -4.46
CA LEU A 148 -20.09 36.94 -3.83
C LEU A 148 -19.67 38.03 -4.80
N THR A 149 -18.64 37.81 -5.64
CA THR A 149 -18.11 38.88 -6.51
C THR A 149 -19.15 39.42 -7.51
N PRO A 150 -19.94 38.60 -8.24
CA PRO A 150 -20.96 39.13 -9.11
C PRO A 150 -22.08 39.92 -8.41
N ILE A 151 -22.42 39.55 -7.16
CA ILE A 151 -23.42 40.28 -6.36
C ILE A 151 -22.96 41.72 -6.07
N TRP A 152 -21.66 41.89 -5.74
CA TRP A 152 -21.12 43.23 -5.49
C TRP A 152 -20.98 44.04 -6.77
N MET A 153 -20.58 43.43 -7.89
CA MET A 153 -20.56 44.08 -9.19
C MET A 153 -21.97 44.52 -9.62
N TRP A 154 -22.97 43.65 -9.39
CA TRP A 154 -24.39 43.96 -9.70
C TRP A 154 -24.94 45.15 -8.91
N ARG A 155 -24.50 45.32 -7.65
CA ARG A 155 -24.91 46.45 -6.80
C ARG A 155 -24.42 47.80 -7.33
N ILE A 156 -23.28 47.83 -8.01
CA ILE A 156 -22.71 49.04 -8.57
C ILE A 156 -23.41 49.36 -9.91
N SER A 157 -23.36 48.42 -10.87
CA SER A 157 -24.03 48.58 -12.16
C SER A 157 -24.43 47.22 -12.75
N PRO A 158 -25.73 46.90 -12.83
CA PRO A 158 -26.22 45.67 -13.47
C PRO A 158 -25.82 45.57 -14.94
N GLU A 159 -25.92 46.66 -15.68
CA GLU A 159 -25.60 46.71 -17.11
C GLU A 159 -24.12 46.39 -17.36
N LEU A 160 -23.22 47.08 -16.65
CA LEU A 160 -21.78 46.86 -16.79
C LEU A 160 -21.39 45.44 -16.37
N THR A 161 -22.05 44.89 -15.33
CA THR A 161 -21.81 43.51 -14.88
C THR A 161 -22.17 42.50 -15.97
N MET A 162 -23.32 42.65 -16.64
CA MET A 162 -23.74 41.74 -17.72
C MET A 162 -22.75 41.77 -18.89
N TYR A 163 -22.39 42.98 -19.37
CA TYR A 163 -21.46 43.09 -20.50
C TYR A 163 -20.04 42.60 -20.13
N SER A 164 -19.54 42.90 -18.95
CA SER A 164 -18.24 42.50 -18.52
C SER A 164 -18.12 40.98 -18.27
N ALA A 165 -19.20 40.28 -17.97
CA ALA A 165 -19.21 38.83 -17.78
C ALA A 165 -19.12 38.05 -19.13
N ILE A 166 -19.46 38.64 -20.27
CA ILE A 166 -19.49 37.94 -21.57
C ILE A 166 -18.16 37.25 -21.91
N PRO A 167 -16.98 37.92 -21.84
CA PRO A 167 -15.69 37.27 -22.19
C PRO A 167 -15.40 36.07 -21.31
N ILE A 168 -15.69 36.13 -20.01
CA ILE A 168 -15.45 35.04 -19.05
C ILE A 168 -16.39 33.86 -19.33
N VAL A 169 -17.67 34.12 -19.64
CA VAL A 169 -18.64 33.06 -19.99
C VAL A 169 -18.19 32.33 -21.26
N ILE A 170 -17.80 33.08 -22.32
CA ILE A 170 -17.30 32.49 -23.56
C ILE A 170 -16.04 31.66 -23.30
N ALA A 171 -15.06 32.19 -22.56
CA ALA A 171 -13.84 31.48 -22.22
C ALA A 171 -14.12 30.20 -21.39
N SER A 172 -15.09 30.27 -20.47
CA SER A 172 -15.50 29.12 -19.66
C SER A 172 -16.13 28.01 -20.50
N VAL A 173 -16.95 28.35 -21.48
CA VAL A 173 -17.54 27.38 -22.42
C VAL A 173 -16.47 26.73 -23.30
N ILE A 174 -15.55 27.53 -23.86
CA ILE A 174 -14.41 27.00 -24.63
C ILE A 174 -13.55 26.07 -23.77
N PHE A 175 -13.25 26.48 -22.56
CA PHE A 175 -12.49 25.67 -21.59
C PHE A 175 -13.20 24.34 -21.28
N TRP A 176 -14.52 24.39 -21.04
CA TRP A 176 -15.30 23.17 -20.73
C TRP A 176 -15.30 22.17 -21.89
N LEU A 177 -15.37 22.64 -23.14
CA LEU A 177 -15.28 21.79 -24.33
C LEU A 177 -13.88 21.12 -24.45
N GLY A 178 -12.80 21.86 -24.20
CA GLY A 178 -11.43 21.34 -24.24
C GLY A 178 -11.09 20.44 -23.06
N PHE A 179 -11.70 20.67 -21.91
CA PHE A 179 -11.42 19.93 -20.68
C PHE A 179 -11.72 18.42 -20.79
N ARG A 180 -12.75 18.05 -21.57
CA ARG A 180 -13.09 16.63 -21.82
C ARG A 180 -11.92 15.88 -22.49
N LYS A 181 -11.26 16.49 -23.48
CA LYS A 181 -10.10 15.92 -24.18
C LYS A 181 -8.87 15.87 -23.27
N LEU A 182 -8.63 16.94 -22.51
CA LEU A 182 -7.52 17.04 -21.56
C LEU A 182 -7.61 15.95 -20.49
N ARG A 183 -8.81 15.68 -19.96
CA ARG A 183 -9.06 14.63 -18.98
C ARG A 183 -8.72 13.24 -19.53
N ALA A 184 -9.15 12.93 -20.77
CA ALA A 184 -8.84 11.65 -21.40
C ALA A 184 -7.31 11.44 -21.59
N LEU A 185 -6.60 12.49 -21.99
CA LEU A 185 -5.14 12.45 -22.14
C LEU A 185 -4.42 12.28 -20.81
N HIS A 186 -4.87 12.94 -19.74
CA HIS A 186 -4.28 12.72 -18.40
C HIS A 186 -4.45 11.28 -17.90
N ALA A 187 -5.62 10.66 -18.17
CA ALA A 187 -5.81 9.24 -17.85
C ALA A 187 -4.87 8.34 -18.65
N GLN A 188 -4.72 8.58 -19.96
CA GLN A 188 -3.77 7.84 -20.81
C GLN A 188 -2.32 8.03 -20.36
N ARG A 189 -1.93 9.26 -20.00
CA ARG A 189 -0.59 9.55 -19.47
C ARG A 189 -0.29 8.73 -18.21
N LEU A 190 -1.25 8.60 -17.31
CA LEU A 190 -1.07 7.83 -16.07
C LEU A 190 -0.82 6.35 -16.39
N ILE A 191 -1.61 5.74 -17.29
CA ILE A 191 -1.44 4.35 -17.73
C ILE A 191 -0.05 4.16 -18.38
N ARG A 192 0.37 5.08 -19.25
CA ARG A 192 1.68 5.00 -19.92
C ARG A 192 2.84 5.16 -18.93
N LEU A 193 2.67 6.01 -17.91
CA LEU A 193 3.66 6.16 -16.84
C LEU A 193 3.77 4.89 -15.99
N GLN A 194 2.64 4.23 -15.69
CA GLN A 194 2.64 2.95 -14.98
C GLN A 194 3.35 1.88 -15.78
N ASN A 195 3.07 1.77 -17.10
CA ASN A 195 3.72 0.80 -17.98
C ASN A 195 5.24 1.03 -18.06
N LEU A 196 5.68 2.30 -18.18
CA LEU A 196 7.10 2.63 -18.15
C LEU A 196 7.76 2.23 -16.83
N SER A 197 7.11 2.54 -15.72
CA SER A 197 7.61 2.18 -14.38
C SER A 197 7.71 0.67 -14.19
N GLU A 198 6.72 -0.09 -14.65
CA GLU A 198 6.72 -1.55 -14.60
C GLU A 198 7.87 -2.15 -15.42
N GLN A 199 8.07 -1.67 -16.64
CA GLN A 199 9.19 -2.14 -17.48
C GLN A 199 10.55 -1.78 -16.87
N LEU A 200 10.72 -0.57 -16.36
CA LEU A 200 11.96 -0.17 -15.68
C LEU A 200 12.25 -1.05 -14.46
N MET A 201 11.24 -1.35 -13.65
CA MET A 201 11.40 -2.25 -12.50
C MET A 201 11.80 -3.66 -12.94
N ASN A 202 11.21 -4.20 -14.01
CA ASN A 202 11.56 -5.51 -14.56
C ASN A 202 13.03 -5.54 -15.03
N TYR A 203 13.46 -4.53 -15.79
CA TYR A 203 14.84 -4.45 -16.28
C TYR A 203 15.85 -4.22 -15.15
N LEU A 204 15.54 -3.37 -14.18
CA LEU A 204 16.40 -3.15 -13.01
C LEU A 204 16.52 -4.40 -12.14
N SER A 205 15.43 -5.16 -11.98
CA SER A 205 15.46 -6.43 -11.26
C SER A 205 16.31 -7.50 -11.96
N GLY A 206 16.38 -7.43 -13.29
CA GLY A 206 17.21 -8.34 -14.12
C GLY A 206 18.52 -7.73 -14.60
N ILE A 207 19.04 -6.68 -13.95
CA ILE A 207 20.18 -5.89 -14.46
C ILE A 207 21.44 -6.74 -14.67
N ASP A 208 21.70 -7.71 -13.80
CA ASP A 208 22.85 -8.60 -13.92
C ASP A 208 22.75 -9.49 -15.17
N LEU A 209 21.54 -9.98 -15.47
CA LEU A 209 21.29 -10.76 -16.69
C LEU A 209 21.52 -9.89 -17.93
N ILE A 210 20.99 -8.66 -17.93
CA ILE A 210 21.14 -7.71 -19.05
C ILE A 210 22.62 -7.41 -19.30
N LYS A 211 23.40 -7.17 -18.25
CA LYS A 211 24.85 -6.94 -18.34
C LYS A 211 25.61 -8.17 -18.82
N ASN A 212 25.30 -9.36 -18.27
CA ASN A 212 25.97 -10.59 -18.63
C ASN A 212 25.70 -11.01 -20.09
N GLN A 213 24.50 -10.72 -20.61
CA GLN A 213 24.12 -11.02 -21.98
C GLN A 213 24.41 -9.85 -22.96
N GLN A 214 25.03 -8.77 -22.48
CA GLN A 214 25.33 -7.56 -23.29
C GLN A 214 24.10 -6.96 -24.00
N MET A 215 22.92 -7.07 -23.38
CA MET A 215 21.63 -6.62 -23.94
C MET A 215 21.32 -5.14 -23.62
N GLY A 216 22.29 -4.36 -23.16
CA GLY A 216 22.08 -2.97 -22.73
C GLY A 216 21.49 -2.06 -23.79
N GLU A 217 21.99 -2.13 -25.04
CA GLU A 217 21.47 -1.32 -26.14
C GLU A 217 20.03 -1.69 -26.51
N TRP A 218 19.73 -2.98 -26.54
CA TRP A 218 18.36 -3.47 -26.81
C TRP A 218 17.37 -2.97 -25.76
N VAL A 219 17.71 -3.10 -24.46
CA VAL A 219 16.87 -2.62 -23.35
C VAL A 219 16.68 -1.09 -23.44
N THR A 220 17.74 -0.34 -23.75
CA THR A 220 17.65 1.11 -23.92
C THR A 220 16.67 1.47 -25.04
N ASN A 221 16.74 0.81 -26.19
CA ASN A 221 15.82 1.03 -27.30
C ASN A 221 14.36 0.71 -26.94
N GLU A 222 14.10 -0.37 -26.18
CA GLU A 222 12.76 -0.71 -25.71
C GLU A 222 12.20 0.35 -24.73
N VAL A 223 13.03 0.80 -23.77
CA VAL A 223 12.66 1.88 -22.85
C VAL A 223 12.38 3.17 -23.61
N ASP A 224 13.20 3.51 -24.58
CA ASP A 224 13.02 4.71 -25.40
C ASP A 224 11.71 4.70 -26.18
N GLN A 225 11.31 3.56 -26.74
CA GLN A 225 10.01 3.42 -27.43
C GLN A 225 8.83 3.67 -26.49
N VAL A 226 8.87 3.12 -25.29
CA VAL A 226 7.81 3.32 -24.29
C VAL A 226 7.80 4.76 -23.79
N ASN A 227 8.98 5.33 -23.54
CA ASN A 227 9.15 6.72 -23.13
C ASN A 227 8.68 7.69 -24.23
N ALA A 228 8.95 7.41 -25.49
CA ALA A 228 8.46 8.20 -26.63
C ALA A 228 6.92 8.29 -26.64
N ARG A 229 6.23 7.16 -26.39
CA ARG A 229 4.76 7.14 -26.29
C ARG A 229 4.24 7.99 -25.12
N LEU A 230 4.94 7.99 -23.97
CA LEU A 230 4.63 8.84 -22.81
C LEU A 230 4.90 10.31 -23.13
N PHE A 231 6.03 10.59 -23.79
CA PHE A 231 6.41 11.92 -24.24
C PHE A 231 5.38 12.52 -25.20
N ASP A 232 4.95 11.77 -26.21
CA ASP A 232 3.92 12.22 -27.16
C ASP A 232 2.60 12.57 -26.46
N CYS A 233 2.17 11.74 -25.52
CA CYS A 233 0.98 12.01 -24.74
C CYS A 233 1.13 13.27 -23.88
N THR A 234 2.29 13.44 -23.25
CA THR A 234 2.62 14.62 -22.44
C THR A 234 2.69 15.89 -23.30
N MET A 235 3.26 15.76 -24.50
CA MET A 235 3.31 16.87 -25.47
C MET A 235 1.93 17.29 -25.98
N GLN A 236 1.02 16.31 -26.21
CA GLN A 236 -0.38 16.62 -26.55
C GLN A 236 -1.09 17.36 -25.42
N ILE A 237 -0.85 16.97 -24.16
CA ILE A 237 -1.36 17.69 -22.98
C ILE A 237 -0.81 19.12 -22.96
N ALA A 238 0.51 19.27 -23.12
CA ALA A 238 1.17 20.57 -23.13
C ALA A 238 0.61 21.48 -24.24
N LYS A 239 0.46 20.99 -25.47
CA LYS A 239 -0.14 21.74 -26.58
C LYS A 239 -1.56 22.24 -26.25
N ILE A 240 -2.39 21.38 -25.65
CA ILE A 240 -3.74 21.79 -25.25
C ILE A 240 -3.67 22.83 -24.14
N GLN A 241 -2.85 22.62 -23.11
CA GLN A 241 -2.72 23.58 -22.01
C GLN A 241 -2.18 24.94 -22.49
N THR A 242 -1.18 24.94 -23.36
CA THR A 242 -0.61 26.16 -23.97
C THR A 242 -1.65 26.93 -24.76
N PHE A 243 -2.63 26.26 -25.38
CA PHE A 243 -3.72 26.92 -26.09
C PHE A 243 -4.81 27.45 -25.14
N PHE A 244 -5.21 26.69 -24.13
CA PHE A 244 -6.34 27.06 -23.26
C PHE A 244 -5.98 28.03 -22.14
N MET A 245 -4.77 27.99 -21.60
CA MET A 245 -4.35 28.89 -20.52
C MET A 245 -4.45 30.37 -20.92
N PRO A 246 -3.91 30.79 -22.08
CA PRO A 246 -4.03 32.17 -22.53
C PRO A 246 -5.47 32.62 -22.75
N ILE A 247 -6.39 31.74 -23.19
CA ILE A 247 -7.79 32.12 -23.44
C ILE A 247 -8.43 32.66 -22.17
N LEU A 248 -8.22 32.02 -21.02
CA LEU A 248 -8.79 32.49 -19.75
C LEU A 248 -8.13 33.80 -19.29
N ASP A 249 -6.82 33.94 -19.52
CA ASP A 249 -6.08 35.16 -19.18
C ASP A 249 -6.48 36.32 -20.07
N TYR A 250 -6.55 36.12 -21.38
CA TYR A 250 -7.05 37.13 -22.33
C TYR A 250 -8.52 37.49 -22.10
N ALA A 251 -9.36 36.54 -21.65
CA ALA A 251 -10.73 36.87 -21.28
C ALA A 251 -10.78 37.90 -20.14
N ASN A 252 -9.88 37.79 -19.15
CA ASN A 252 -9.74 38.77 -18.10
C ASN A 252 -9.27 40.14 -18.63
N HIS A 253 -8.33 40.17 -19.57
CA HIS A 253 -7.89 41.42 -20.22
C HIS A 253 -9.01 42.04 -21.06
N PHE A 254 -9.76 41.24 -21.82
CA PHE A 254 -10.93 41.69 -22.57
C PHE A 254 -12.03 42.27 -21.65
N MET A 255 -12.26 41.61 -20.51
CA MET A 255 -13.18 42.11 -19.48
C MET A 255 -12.75 43.48 -19.00
N LYS A 256 -11.47 43.71 -18.73
CA LYS A 256 -10.91 45.01 -18.32
C LYS A 256 -11.09 46.07 -19.41
N VAL A 257 -10.87 45.73 -20.69
CA VAL A 257 -11.11 46.63 -21.82
C VAL A 257 -12.58 47.04 -21.90
N LEU A 258 -13.51 46.10 -21.72
CA LEU A 258 -14.93 46.40 -21.68
C LEU A 258 -15.31 47.27 -20.49
N ILE A 259 -14.75 46.98 -19.30
CA ILE A 259 -14.99 47.81 -18.10
C ILE A 259 -14.49 49.24 -18.32
N LEU A 260 -13.30 49.43 -18.90
CA LEU A 260 -12.75 50.76 -19.18
C LEU A 260 -13.54 51.49 -20.29
N GLY A 261 -13.88 50.78 -21.37
CA GLY A 261 -14.62 51.38 -22.50
C GLY A 261 -16.06 51.78 -22.14
N LEU A 262 -16.84 50.81 -21.66
CA LEU A 262 -18.24 51.06 -21.26
C LEU A 262 -18.32 51.83 -19.95
N GLY A 263 -17.46 51.56 -18.98
CA GLY A 263 -17.40 52.31 -17.73
C GLY A 263 -17.00 53.77 -17.98
N GLY A 264 -16.03 54.03 -18.87
CA GLY A 264 -15.68 55.39 -19.30
C GLY A 264 -16.83 56.10 -19.98
N TYR A 265 -17.60 55.41 -20.83
CA TYR A 265 -18.82 55.97 -21.42
C TYR A 265 -19.89 56.32 -20.36
N TYR A 266 -20.11 55.45 -19.37
CA TYR A 266 -21.03 55.74 -18.26
C TYR A 266 -20.50 56.84 -17.32
N LEU A 267 -19.17 56.99 -17.17
CA LEU A 267 -18.55 58.10 -16.45
C LEU A 267 -18.86 59.45 -17.11
N LEU A 268 -18.74 59.53 -18.44
CA LEU A 268 -19.10 60.74 -19.19
C LEU A 268 -20.59 61.11 -19.08
N GLN A 269 -21.46 60.14 -18.83
CA GLN A 269 -22.88 60.33 -18.55
C GLN A 269 -23.18 60.63 -17.07
N ALA A 270 -22.18 60.76 -16.24
CA ALA A 270 -22.28 60.90 -14.76
C ALA A 270 -23.11 59.79 -14.10
N LYS A 271 -23.13 58.57 -14.69
CA LYS A 271 -23.79 57.38 -14.12
C LYS A 271 -22.88 56.54 -13.22
N LEU A 272 -21.58 56.65 -13.41
CA LEU A 272 -20.57 55.94 -12.62
C LEU A 272 -19.46 56.90 -12.19
N SER A 273 -18.84 56.66 -11.04
CA SER A 273 -17.65 57.36 -10.56
C SER A 273 -16.36 56.68 -11.04
N ILE A 274 -15.22 57.37 -10.88
CA ILE A 274 -13.89 56.83 -11.17
C ILE A 274 -13.57 55.70 -10.18
N GLY A 275 -13.98 55.85 -8.93
CA GLY A 275 -13.83 54.81 -7.90
C GLY A 275 -14.61 53.56 -8.23
N GLU A 276 -15.83 53.67 -8.74
CA GLU A 276 -16.66 52.54 -9.14
C GLU A 276 -16.02 51.75 -10.28
N ILE A 277 -15.44 52.41 -11.28
CA ILE A 277 -14.69 51.76 -12.37
C ILE A 277 -13.45 51.03 -11.79
N THR A 278 -12.76 51.64 -10.84
CA THR A 278 -11.58 51.03 -10.16
C THR A 278 -11.98 49.78 -9.36
N ALA A 279 -13.14 49.82 -8.68
CA ALA A 279 -13.68 48.65 -7.99
C ALA A 279 -14.01 47.51 -8.99
N PHE A 280 -14.66 47.83 -10.12
CA PHE A 280 -14.95 46.84 -11.17
C PHE A 280 -13.69 46.18 -11.72
N LEU A 281 -12.61 46.93 -11.95
CA LEU A 281 -11.33 46.39 -12.38
C LEU A 281 -10.75 45.42 -11.32
N SER A 282 -10.90 45.76 -10.05
CA SER A 282 -10.48 44.88 -8.95
C SER A 282 -11.32 43.58 -8.87
N TYR A 283 -12.63 43.71 -9.01
CA TYR A 283 -13.55 42.56 -9.06
C TYR A 283 -13.31 41.65 -10.27
N SER A 284 -12.86 42.20 -11.41
CA SER A 284 -12.53 41.39 -12.58
C SER A 284 -11.40 40.37 -12.27
N VAL A 285 -10.41 40.78 -11.49
CA VAL A 285 -9.32 39.91 -11.08
C VAL A 285 -9.82 38.81 -10.12
N LEU A 286 -10.72 39.16 -9.19
CA LEU A 286 -11.29 38.21 -8.24
C LEU A 286 -12.16 37.14 -8.90
N LEU A 287 -12.79 37.43 -10.06
CA LEU A 287 -13.52 36.45 -10.85
C LEU A 287 -12.60 35.56 -11.71
N ALA A 288 -11.55 36.13 -12.28
CA ALA A 288 -10.68 35.41 -13.21
C ALA A 288 -9.84 34.33 -12.52
N LEU A 289 -9.27 34.61 -11.36
CA LEU A 289 -8.37 33.68 -10.63
C LEU A 289 -9.01 32.33 -10.27
N PRO A 290 -10.23 32.27 -9.69
CA PRO A 290 -10.89 31.00 -9.41
C PRO A 290 -11.16 30.17 -10.67
N LEU A 291 -11.51 30.82 -11.78
CA LEU A 291 -11.78 30.14 -13.06
C LEU A 291 -10.50 29.50 -13.64
N MET A 292 -9.35 30.16 -13.53
CA MET A 292 -8.06 29.57 -13.93
C MET A 292 -7.72 28.31 -13.12
N HIS A 293 -8.19 28.21 -11.87
CA HIS A 293 -7.95 27.03 -11.01
C HIS A 293 -8.91 25.87 -11.25
N LEU A 294 -10.01 26.04 -12.00
CA LEU A 294 -11.00 24.97 -12.27
C LEU A 294 -10.36 23.71 -12.87
N GLY A 295 -9.45 23.86 -13.84
CA GLY A 295 -8.75 22.73 -14.45
C GLY A 295 -7.93 21.91 -13.45
N ARG A 296 -7.24 22.59 -12.55
CA ARG A 296 -6.44 21.95 -11.50
C ARG A 296 -7.31 21.21 -10.49
N ILE A 297 -8.45 21.78 -10.12
CA ILE A 297 -9.39 21.16 -9.17
C ILE A 297 -9.98 19.90 -9.76
N ALA A 298 -10.39 19.95 -11.03
CA ALA A 298 -10.93 18.79 -11.71
C ALA A 298 -9.90 17.65 -11.80
N THR A 299 -8.60 17.98 -11.98
CA THR A 299 -7.52 16.97 -11.93
C THR A 299 -7.38 16.37 -10.53
N VAL A 300 -7.38 17.18 -9.47
CA VAL A 300 -7.32 16.71 -8.07
C VAL A 300 -8.52 15.84 -7.74
N TYR A 301 -9.71 16.24 -8.16
CA TYR A 301 -10.94 15.45 -7.98
C TYR A 301 -10.86 14.11 -8.70
N GLN A 302 -10.43 14.08 -9.96
CA GLN A 302 -10.30 12.86 -10.75
C GLN A 302 -9.25 11.91 -10.15
N MET A 303 -8.07 12.43 -9.80
CA MET A 303 -7.04 11.63 -9.12
C MET A 303 -7.57 11.05 -7.81
N GLY A 304 -8.23 11.87 -6.99
CA GLY A 304 -8.83 11.42 -5.75
C GLY A 304 -9.85 10.30 -5.95
N MET A 305 -10.70 10.39 -6.96
CA MET A 305 -11.71 9.37 -7.27
C MET A 305 -11.09 8.05 -7.75
N ILE A 306 -10.02 8.09 -8.55
CA ILE A 306 -9.27 6.90 -8.98
C ILE A 306 -8.56 6.27 -7.78
N SER A 307 -7.91 7.08 -6.96
CA SER A 307 -7.22 6.63 -5.75
C SER A 307 -8.18 6.01 -4.73
N ILE A 308 -9.40 6.55 -4.59
CA ILE A 308 -10.45 5.94 -3.76
C ILE A 308 -10.83 4.56 -4.30
N ASP A 309 -10.94 4.38 -5.63
CA ASP A 309 -11.22 3.06 -6.21
C ASP A 309 -10.12 2.06 -5.91
N SER A 310 -8.86 2.44 -6.08
CA SER A 310 -7.72 1.59 -5.79
C SER A 310 -7.72 1.14 -4.33
N VAL A 311 -7.92 2.07 -3.39
CA VAL A 311 -7.96 1.79 -1.95
C VAL A 311 -9.17 0.93 -1.59
N GLN A 312 -10.34 1.22 -2.13
CA GLN A 312 -11.55 0.43 -1.89
C GLN A 312 -11.44 -0.97 -2.43
N SER A 313 -10.74 -1.20 -3.54
CA SER A 313 -10.52 -2.54 -4.09
C SER A 313 -9.83 -3.45 -3.06
N ILE A 314 -8.93 -2.91 -2.23
CA ILE A 314 -8.27 -3.65 -1.15
C ILE A 314 -9.19 -3.77 0.07
N LEU A 315 -9.79 -2.68 0.53
CA LEU A 315 -10.61 -2.66 1.74
C LEU A 315 -11.89 -3.48 1.63
N ASN A 316 -12.42 -3.67 0.43
CA ASN A 316 -13.63 -4.47 0.19
C ASN A 316 -13.34 -5.97 0.00
N ASN A 317 -12.06 -6.40 -0.14
CA ASN A 317 -11.76 -7.82 -0.17
C ASN A 317 -12.17 -8.48 1.14
N GLU A 318 -12.77 -9.65 1.06
CA GLU A 318 -13.25 -10.37 2.23
C GLU A 318 -12.08 -10.92 3.05
N VAL A 319 -12.10 -10.65 4.33
CA VAL A 319 -11.23 -11.33 5.30
C VAL A 319 -11.93 -12.64 5.65
N PRO A 320 -11.22 -13.76 5.64
CA PRO A 320 -11.82 -15.03 6.05
C PRO A 320 -12.52 -14.92 7.40
N SER A 321 -13.78 -15.37 7.46
CA SER A 321 -14.63 -15.24 8.65
C SER A 321 -14.00 -15.89 9.90
N ASN A 322 -13.19 -16.91 9.69
CA ASN A 322 -12.51 -17.66 10.75
C ASN A 322 -11.47 -16.82 11.51
N ASP A 323 -10.86 -15.80 10.88
CA ASP A 323 -9.89 -14.94 11.54
C ASP A 323 -10.52 -13.99 12.59
N MET A 324 -11.85 -13.93 12.65
CA MET A 324 -12.59 -13.21 13.70
C MET A 324 -12.91 -14.08 14.93
N LEU A 325 -12.78 -15.40 14.82
CA LEU A 325 -13.03 -16.35 15.92
C LEU A 325 -11.77 -16.42 16.78
N ARG A 326 -11.83 -15.92 18.01
CA ARG A 326 -10.75 -16.10 19.00
C ARG A 326 -11.14 -17.19 19.98
N MET A 327 -10.23 -18.13 20.19
CA MET A 327 -10.39 -19.15 21.21
C MET A 327 -10.17 -18.57 22.60
N SER A 328 -10.89 -19.07 23.60
CA SER A 328 -10.64 -18.75 25.00
C SER A 328 -9.29 -19.36 25.46
N ASP A 329 -8.67 -18.75 26.47
CA ASP A 329 -7.39 -19.25 26.99
C ASP A 329 -7.48 -20.66 27.58
N VAL A 330 -8.66 -21.05 28.08
CA VAL A 330 -8.95 -22.40 28.56
C VAL A 330 -8.93 -23.40 27.41
N GLU A 331 -9.60 -23.10 26.30
CA GLU A 331 -9.57 -23.95 25.09
C GLU A 331 -8.16 -24.04 24.50
N LYS A 332 -7.41 -22.93 24.48
CA LYS A 332 -6.01 -22.94 24.02
C LYS A 332 -5.14 -23.87 24.87
N THR A 333 -5.37 -23.88 26.17
CA THR A 333 -4.59 -24.71 27.08
C THR A 333 -4.95 -26.20 26.93
N SER A 334 -6.22 -26.51 26.69
CA SER A 334 -6.66 -27.91 26.49
C SER A 334 -6.14 -28.54 25.20
N LEU A 335 -5.87 -27.73 24.18
CA LEU A 335 -5.34 -28.19 22.88
C LEU A 335 -3.80 -28.24 22.81
N LYS A 336 -3.09 -27.85 23.87
CA LYS A 336 -1.63 -28.02 23.93
C LYS A 336 -1.23 -29.49 23.89
N LYS A 337 -0.14 -29.79 23.17
CA LYS A 337 0.39 -31.16 23.00
C LYS A 337 -0.65 -32.16 22.50
N SER A 338 -1.51 -31.71 21.59
CA SER A 338 -2.49 -32.56 20.94
C SER A 338 -1.92 -33.24 19.70
N ALA A 339 -2.61 -34.29 19.24
CA ALA A 339 -2.28 -34.96 17.98
C ALA A 339 -2.83 -34.16 16.78
N LEU A 340 -2.07 -34.14 15.70
CA LEU A 340 -2.53 -33.70 14.39
C LEU A 340 -3.11 -34.89 13.62
N LEU A 341 -4.33 -34.76 13.13
CA LEU A 341 -4.97 -35.78 12.31
C LEU A 341 -5.34 -35.18 10.96
N VAL A 342 -4.87 -35.80 9.89
CA VAL A 342 -5.21 -35.45 8.50
C VAL A 342 -6.06 -36.57 7.93
N GLN A 343 -7.24 -36.23 7.36
CA GLN A 343 -8.22 -37.20 6.83
C GLN A 343 -8.63 -36.78 5.44
N ASN A 344 -8.47 -37.67 4.46
CA ASN A 344 -8.93 -37.53 3.07
C ASN A 344 -8.60 -36.15 2.48
N LEU A 345 -7.40 -35.64 2.78
CA LEU A 345 -6.97 -34.32 2.30
C LEU A 345 -6.67 -34.37 0.80
N SER A 346 -7.50 -33.67 0.04
CA SER A 346 -7.33 -33.46 -1.38
C SER A 346 -7.27 -31.97 -1.69
N TYR A 347 -6.36 -31.56 -2.55
CA TYR A 347 -6.18 -30.15 -2.90
C TYR A 347 -5.85 -29.92 -4.37
N ARG A 348 -6.46 -28.88 -4.95
CA ARG A 348 -6.14 -28.31 -6.26
C ARG A 348 -5.97 -26.80 -6.16
N TYR A 349 -5.03 -26.26 -6.92
CA TYR A 349 -4.89 -24.80 -7.00
C TYR A 349 -6.02 -24.20 -7.84
N PRO A 350 -6.59 -23.05 -7.42
CA PRO A 350 -7.56 -22.33 -8.25
C PRO A 350 -6.88 -21.81 -9.52
N VAL A 351 -7.47 -22.10 -10.67
CA VAL A 351 -7.02 -21.60 -11.98
C VAL A 351 -8.03 -20.60 -12.54
N ALA A 352 -7.59 -19.83 -13.55
CA ALA A 352 -8.46 -18.88 -14.24
C ALA A 352 -9.65 -19.62 -14.90
N LYS A 353 -10.78 -18.93 -15.06
CA LYS A 353 -11.99 -19.51 -15.64
C LYS A 353 -11.70 -20.10 -17.02
N GLY A 354 -11.84 -21.41 -17.15
CA GLY A 354 -11.71 -22.13 -18.41
C GLY A 354 -10.56 -23.14 -18.48
N GLU A 355 -9.67 -23.20 -17.49
CA GLU A 355 -8.59 -24.18 -17.41
C GLU A 355 -8.95 -25.29 -16.40
N SER A 356 -8.59 -26.56 -16.70
CA SER A 356 -8.72 -27.67 -15.77
C SER A 356 -7.51 -27.71 -14.84
N SER A 357 -7.74 -27.60 -13.54
CA SER A 357 -6.69 -27.78 -12.53
C SER A 357 -6.58 -29.25 -12.16
N GLU A 358 -5.38 -29.80 -12.21
CA GLU A 358 -5.10 -31.13 -11.71
C GLU A 358 -5.08 -31.17 -10.17
N MET A 359 -5.44 -32.33 -9.59
CA MET A 359 -5.32 -32.58 -8.17
C MET A 359 -3.84 -32.72 -7.81
N VAL A 360 -3.34 -31.84 -6.95
CA VAL A 360 -1.96 -31.87 -6.44
C VAL A 360 -1.82 -32.77 -5.24
N LEU A 361 -2.83 -32.81 -4.37
CA LEU A 361 -2.93 -33.77 -3.27
C LEU A 361 -4.19 -34.61 -3.46
N LYS A 362 -4.08 -35.92 -3.22
CA LYS A 362 -5.14 -36.90 -3.47
C LYS A 362 -5.29 -37.81 -2.27
N ASP A 363 -6.39 -37.62 -1.55
CA ASP A 363 -6.84 -38.48 -0.43
C ASP A 363 -5.79 -38.81 0.63
N LEU A 364 -5.03 -37.79 1.04
CA LEU A 364 -3.99 -37.98 2.05
C LEU A 364 -4.61 -38.16 3.45
N SER A 365 -4.23 -39.29 4.11
CA SER A 365 -4.68 -39.59 5.45
C SER A 365 -3.50 -40.07 6.31
N PHE A 366 -3.20 -39.34 7.41
CA PHE A 366 -2.13 -39.68 8.37
C PHE A 366 -2.36 -38.96 9.69
N SER A 367 -1.64 -39.39 10.73
CA SER A 367 -1.63 -38.72 12.05
C SER A 367 -0.19 -38.42 12.50
N ILE A 368 -0.05 -37.41 13.33
CA ILE A 368 1.15 -37.09 14.10
C ILE A 368 0.73 -37.05 15.56
N GLU A 369 1.19 -38.01 16.35
CA GLU A 369 0.90 -38.05 17.77
C GLU A 369 1.70 -36.98 18.54
N ALA A 370 1.26 -36.65 19.76
CA ALA A 370 1.96 -35.68 20.58
C ALA A 370 3.40 -36.12 20.87
N GLY A 371 4.39 -35.33 20.45
CA GLY A 371 5.81 -35.64 20.59
C GLY A 371 6.38 -36.57 19.52
N GLU A 372 5.58 -37.05 18.55
CA GLU A 372 6.05 -37.91 17.45
C GLU A 372 6.83 -37.08 16.41
N LYS A 373 7.87 -37.70 15.86
CA LYS A 373 8.72 -37.15 14.78
C LYS A 373 8.37 -37.86 13.48
N VAL A 374 7.76 -37.12 12.54
CA VAL A 374 7.30 -37.68 11.26
C VAL A 374 8.12 -37.09 10.12
N GLY A 375 8.58 -37.95 9.22
CA GLY A 375 9.27 -37.57 7.98
C GLY A 375 8.32 -37.66 6.79
N VAL A 376 8.48 -36.77 5.82
CA VAL A 376 7.85 -36.86 4.49
C VAL A 376 8.90 -36.84 3.42
N LEU A 377 9.11 -37.98 2.76
CA LEU A 377 9.99 -38.14 1.61
C LEU A 377 9.18 -38.00 0.32
N GLY A 378 9.77 -37.45 -0.72
CA GLY A 378 9.19 -37.46 -2.07
C GLY A 378 10.03 -36.71 -3.07
N SER A 379 9.84 -36.98 -4.34
CA SER A 379 10.49 -36.29 -5.46
C SER A 379 10.03 -34.83 -5.57
N ILE A 380 10.74 -34.03 -6.36
CA ILE A 380 10.30 -32.68 -6.73
C ILE A 380 8.98 -32.80 -7.50
N GLY A 381 8.00 -31.98 -7.11
CA GLY A 381 6.65 -32.02 -7.71
C GLY A 381 5.68 -33.03 -7.07
N SER A 382 6.09 -33.83 -6.07
CA SER A 382 5.19 -34.81 -5.41
C SER A 382 4.08 -34.19 -4.54
N GLY A 383 4.04 -32.87 -4.32
CA GLY A 383 3.02 -32.19 -3.52
C GLY A 383 3.43 -31.81 -2.10
N LYS A 384 4.70 -32.01 -1.69
CA LYS A 384 5.21 -31.74 -0.32
C LYS A 384 4.95 -30.31 0.16
N SER A 385 5.35 -29.31 -0.62
CA SER A 385 5.16 -27.91 -0.24
C SER A 385 3.69 -27.52 -0.22
N THR A 386 2.85 -28.14 -1.07
CA THR A 386 1.39 -27.98 -1.02
C THR A 386 0.83 -28.55 0.28
N LEU A 387 1.30 -29.72 0.72
CA LEU A 387 0.93 -30.30 2.01
C LEU A 387 1.31 -29.38 3.17
N VAL A 388 2.53 -28.85 3.19
CA VAL A 388 3.00 -27.90 4.21
C VAL A 388 2.13 -26.64 4.22
N ASN A 389 1.79 -26.09 3.06
CA ASN A 389 0.93 -24.90 2.94
C ASN A 389 -0.52 -25.18 3.40
N CYS A 390 -1.03 -26.39 3.20
CA CYS A 390 -2.30 -26.81 3.76
C CYS A 390 -2.25 -26.91 5.29
N LEU A 391 -1.20 -27.55 5.84
CA LEU A 391 -1.00 -27.65 7.29
C LEU A 391 -0.80 -26.30 7.97
N ASN A 392 -0.16 -25.34 7.31
CA ASN A 392 0.01 -23.97 7.79
C ASN A 392 -1.23 -23.09 7.67
N HIS A 393 -2.31 -23.63 7.11
CA HIS A 393 -3.51 -22.86 6.79
C HIS A 393 -3.19 -21.61 5.94
N HIS A 394 -2.17 -21.71 5.06
CA HIS A 394 -1.89 -20.70 4.04
C HIS A 394 -2.87 -20.83 2.88
N LEU A 395 -3.19 -22.06 2.50
CA LEU A 395 -4.19 -22.35 1.48
C LEU A 395 -5.56 -22.47 2.10
N SER A 396 -6.59 -22.04 1.40
CA SER A 396 -7.97 -22.15 1.83
C SER A 396 -8.44 -23.60 1.64
N LEU A 397 -8.80 -24.26 2.72
CA LEU A 397 -9.28 -25.62 2.76
C LEU A 397 -10.77 -25.68 3.08
N GLY A 398 -11.45 -26.73 2.60
CA GLY A 398 -12.74 -27.13 3.14
C GLY A 398 -12.60 -27.65 4.57
N SER A 399 -13.72 -27.71 5.29
CA SER A 399 -13.76 -28.31 6.62
C SER A 399 -13.68 -29.84 6.55
N GLY A 400 -13.21 -30.48 7.63
CA GLY A 400 -13.23 -31.92 7.77
C GLY A 400 -11.98 -32.65 7.28
N HIS A 401 -10.89 -31.94 7.03
CA HIS A 401 -9.65 -32.54 6.53
C HIS A 401 -8.49 -32.54 7.52
N ILE A 402 -8.35 -31.49 8.33
CA ILE A 402 -7.22 -31.35 9.25
C ILE A 402 -7.74 -31.01 10.64
N PHE A 403 -7.38 -31.82 11.61
CA PHE A 403 -7.82 -31.70 13.00
C PHE A 403 -6.64 -31.58 13.94
N TRP A 404 -6.76 -30.72 14.95
CA TRP A 404 -5.82 -30.58 16.06
C TRP A 404 -6.56 -30.85 17.37
N GLY A 405 -6.16 -31.93 18.06
CA GLY A 405 -6.88 -32.34 19.27
C GLY A 405 -8.36 -32.58 19.05
N GLY A 406 -8.76 -33.09 17.87
CA GLY A 406 -10.14 -33.31 17.47
C GLY A 406 -10.92 -32.08 16.97
N LYS A 407 -10.33 -30.87 17.06
CA LYS A 407 -10.93 -29.64 16.52
C LYS A 407 -10.43 -29.36 15.11
N ASP A 408 -11.34 -29.09 14.18
CA ASP A 408 -11.01 -28.73 12.80
C ASP A 408 -10.27 -27.39 12.75
N ILE A 409 -9.11 -27.31 12.06
CA ILE A 409 -8.32 -26.08 11.95
C ILE A 409 -9.07 -24.95 11.23
N THR A 410 -10.04 -25.29 10.37
CA THR A 410 -10.89 -24.30 9.71
C THR A 410 -11.86 -23.60 10.65
N GLN A 411 -12.08 -24.12 11.85
CA GLN A 411 -12.88 -23.52 12.92
C GLN A 411 -12.03 -22.71 13.92
N MET A 412 -10.72 -22.63 13.69
CA MET A 412 -9.79 -21.82 14.46
C MET A 412 -9.41 -20.55 13.70
N SER A 413 -9.10 -19.46 14.41
CA SER A 413 -8.43 -18.35 13.76
C SER A 413 -7.02 -18.76 13.31
N ARG A 414 -6.53 -18.21 12.20
CA ARG A 414 -5.16 -18.46 11.76
C ARG A 414 -4.13 -18.07 12.83
N GLN A 415 -4.42 -17.04 13.62
CA GLN A 415 -3.57 -16.59 14.72
C GLN A 415 -3.49 -17.64 15.83
N ASP A 416 -4.64 -18.24 16.23
CA ASP A 416 -4.67 -19.28 17.24
C ASP A 416 -3.99 -20.57 16.72
N TRP A 417 -4.26 -20.98 15.48
CA TRP A 417 -3.60 -22.13 14.87
C TRP A 417 -2.06 -21.97 14.83
N ARG A 418 -1.58 -20.82 14.36
CA ARG A 418 -0.13 -20.51 14.30
C ARG A 418 0.52 -20.35 15.65
N SER A 419 -0.21 -20.30 16.75
CA SER A 419 0.37 -20.38 18.09
C SER A 419 0.83 -21.78 18.47
N TYR A 420 0.23 -22.83 17.89
CA TYR A 420 0.62 -24.23 18.09
C TYR A 420 1.69 -24.67 17.10
N VAL A 421 1.70 -24.13 15.89
CA VAL A 421 2.55 -24.60 14.78
C VAL A 421 3.57 -23.54 14.40
N ARG A 422 4.82 -23.97 14.27
CA ARG A 422 5.93 -23.18 13.70
C ARG A 422 6.44 -23.84 12.45
N THR A 423 6.50 -23.07 11.36
CA THR A 423 7.02 -23.57 10.08
C THR A 423 8.29 -22.86 9.71
N ILE A 424 9.27 -23.63 9.31
CA ILE A 424 10.51 -23.19 8.69
C ILE A 424 10.38 -23.50 7.21
N THR A 425 10.37 -22.45 6.39
CA THR A 425 10.18 -22.57 4.93
C THR A 425 11.51 -22.84 4.22
N GLN A 426 11.44 -23.45 3.04
CA GLN A 426 12.60 -23.75 2.20
C GLN A 426 13.42 -22.49 1.88
N ASP A 427 12.74 -21.39 1.51
CA ASP A 427 13.35 -20.10 1.26
C ASP A 427 13.02 -19.13 2.42
N PRO A 428 13.92 -18.99 3.40
CA PRO A 428 13.67 -18.15 4.55
C PRO A 428 13.77 -16.66 4.20
N PHE A 429 12.76 -15.89 4.58
CA PHE A 429 12.81 -14.44 4.49
C PHE A 429 13.50 -13.84 5.73
N LEU A 430 14.50 -12.97 5.48
CA LEU A 430 15.20 -12.22 6.52
C LEU A 430 14.94 -10.72 6.33
N PHE A 431 14.69 -10.04 7.46
CA PHE A 431 14.53 -8.59 7.49
C PHE A 431 15.90 -7.92 7.44
N SER A 432 15.94 -6.71 6.86
CA SER A 432 17.13 -5.85 6.86
C SER A 432 17.38 -5.29 8.26
N ASP A 433 17.80 -6.17 9.16
CA ASP A 433 18.02 -5.91 10.58
C ASP A 433 19.22 -6.75 11.04
N THR A 434 19.58 -6.74 12.32
CA THR A 434 20.66 -7.56 12.86
C THR A 434 20.29 -9.04 12.89
N ILE A 435 21.29 -9.91 13.02
CA ILE A 435 21.10 -11.35 13.24
C ILE A 435 20.23 -11.58 14.48
N SER A 436 20.56 -10.91 15.60
CA SER A 436 19.81 -10.99 16.86
C SER A 436 18.34 -10.61 16.71
N GLU A 437 18.05 -9.50 16.03
CA GLU A 437 16.68 -9.03 15.79
C GLU A 437 15.91 -9.95 14.85
N ASN A 438 16.56 -10.54 13.87
CA ASN A 438 15.98 -11.56 13.00
C ASN A 438 15.60 -12.82 13.78
N VAL A 439 16.44 -13.27 14.72
CA VAL A 439 16.13 -14.40 15.60
C VAL A 439 14.94 -14.07 16.51
N LYS A 440 14.95 -12.89 17.15
CA LYS A 440 13.91 -12.43 18.08
C LYS A 440 12.57 -12.09 17.41
N PHE A 441 12.50 -12.03 16.09
CA PHE A 441 11.31 -11.53 15.37
C PHE A 441 10.02 -12.26 15.79
N GLY A 442 10.05 -13.58 15.96
CA GLY A 442 8.88 -14.36 16.38
C GLY A 442 8.52 -14.22 17.86
N ALA A 443 9.43 -13.70 18.69
CA ALA A 443 9.29 -13.62 20.14
C ALA A 443 8.89 -12.21 20.63
N LYS A 444 8.98 -11.17 19.79
CA LYS A 444 8.78 -9.75 20.19
C LYS A 444 7.46 -9.46 20.92
N HIS A 445 6.44 -10.26 20.73
CA HIS A 445 5.12 -10.10 21.35
C HIS A 445 4.72 -11.21 22.33
N GLN A 446 5.60 -12.18 22.56
CA GLN A 446 5.36 -13.21 23.58
C GLN A 446 6.05 -12.78 24.87
N VAL A 447 5.26 -12.31 25.82
CA VAL A 447 5.68 -12.08 27.20
C VAL A 447 6.42 -13.35 27.69
N GLN A 448 7.61 -13.17 28.28
CA GLN A 448 8.51 -14.19 28.82
C GLN A 448 7.82 -15.54 29.08
N VAL A 449 7.85 -16.41 28.07
CA VAL A 449 7.32 -17.77 28.25
C VAL A 449 8.37 -18.55 29.03
N ALA A 450 8.00 -19.12 30.15
CA ALA A 450 8.87 -20.00 30.92
C ALA A 450 9.42 -21.11 30.01
N GLY A 451 10.76 -21.22 29.90
CA GLY A 451 11.44 -22.16 29.01
C GLY A 451 11.85 -21.62 27.63
N ALA A 452 11.69 -20.29 27.35
CA ALA A 452 12.28 -19.67 26.17
C ALA A 452 13.81 -19.71 26.24
N LEU A 453 14.45 -20.05 25.11
CA LEU A 453 15.91 -20.06 25.00
C LEU A 453 16.42 -18.61 24.80
N ASP A 454 17.70 -18.40 25.14
CA ASP A 454 18.41 -17.20 24.77
C ASP A 454 18.88 -17.27 23.29
N VAL A 455 19.18 -16.12 22.69
CA VAL A 455 19.66 -16.01 21.30
C VAL A 455 20.92 -16.85 21.09
N ASP A 456 21.90 -16.80 22.02
CA ASP A 456 23.13 -17.59 21.95
C ASP A 456 22.87 -19.09 21.95
N GLN A 457 21.89 -19.54 22.72
CA GLN A 457 21.53 -20.96 22.78
C GLN A 457 20.95 -21.46 21.48
N VAL A 458 20.03 -20.70 20.86
CA VAL A 458 19.44 -21.10 19.57
C VAL A 458 20.44 -20.99 18.41
N LEU A 459 21.36 -20.04 18.46
CA LEU A 459 22.48 -19.96 17.51
C LEU A 459 23.40 -21.18 17.59
N LYS A 460 23.67 -21.67 18.80
CA LYS A 460 24.44 -22.93 19.00
C LYS A 460 23.68 -24.14 18.47
N LEU A 461 22.39 -24.27 18.78
CA LEU A 461 21.55 -25.37 18.30
C LEU A 461 21.43 -25.42 16.77
N SER A 462 21.37 -24.26 16.12
CA SER A 462 21.32 -24.13 14.66
C SER A 462 22.69 -24.19 13.98
N GLN A 463 23.79 -24.46 14.72
CA GLN A 463 25.17 -24.49 14.22
C GLN A 463 25.57 -23.17 13.50
N LEU A 464 25.09 -22.01 13.99
CA LEU A 464 25.39 -20.70 13.44
C LEU A 464 26.37 -19.89 14.31
N SER A 465 26.62 -20.32 15.54
CA SER A 465 27.48 -19.59 16.51
C SER A 465 28.87 -19.28 16.00
N GLU A 466 29.55 -20.25 15.35
CA GLU A 466 30.90 -20.04 14.82
C GLU A 466 30.90 -19.01 13.67
N ASP A 467 29.93 -19.09 12.79
CA ASP A 467 29.80 -18.10 11.71
C ASP A 467 29.58 -16.69 12.26
N VAL A 468 28.68 -16.56 13.26
CA VAL A 468 28.37 -15.28 13.91
C VAL A 468 29.59 -14.69 14.61
N GLN A 469 30.44 -15.53 15.26
CA GLN A 469 31.68 -15.08 15.90
C GLN A 469 32.72 -14.56 14.90
N ARG A 470 32.70 -15.04 13.66
CA ARG A 470 33.57 -14.53 12.57
C ARG A 470 33.15 -13.18 12.03
N PHE A 471 31.91 -12.75 12.26
CA PHE A 471 31.47 -11.42 11.87
C PHE A 471 31.96 -10.36 12.86
N GLY A 472 32.47 -9.25 12.38
CA GLY A 472 33.07 -8.18 13.19
C GLY A 472 32.17 -7.59 14.28
N ALA A 473 30.83 -7.63 14.08
CA ALA A 473 29.84 -7.16 15.05
C ALA A 473 29.05 -8.31 15.72
N GLY A 474 29.48 -9.57 15.55
CA GLY A 474 28.80 -10.74 16.12
C GLY A 474 27.34 -10.83 15.72
N ASP A 475 26.45 -11.08 16.69
CA ASP A 475 25.00 -11.16 16.48
C ASP A 475 24.33 -9.81 16.15
N GLN A 476 25.06 -8.69 16.34
CA GLN A 476 24.62 -7.33 15.93
C GLN A 476 24.97 -7.04 14.46
N THR A 477 25.51 -7.99 13.71
CA THR A 477 25.79 -7.82 12.28
C THR A 477 24.49 -7.68 11.50
N LEU A 478 24.41 -6.63 10.67
CA LEU A 478 23.28 -6.39 9.75
C LEU A 478 23.30 -7.42 8.62
N VAL A 479 22.18 -8.08 8.39
CA VAL A 479 22.06 -9.11 7.34
C VAL A 479 21.77 -8.55 5.95
N GLY A 480 21.50 -7.25 5.85
CA GLY A 480 21.17 -6.58 4.59
C GLY A 480 19.78 -6.95 4.04
N GLU A 481 19.44 -6.37 2.89
CA GLU A 481 18.14 -6.61 2.26
C GLU A 481 17.98 -8.09 1.86
N LYS A 482 16.92 -8.74 2.32
CA LYS A 482 16.67 -10.18 2.14
C LYS A 482 17.85 -11.08 2.54
N GLY A 483 18.71 -10.60 3.46
CA GLY A 483 19.84 -11.37 3.96
C GLY A 483 20.99 -11.52 2.96
N ILE A 484 21.22 -10.57 2.07
CA ILE A 484 22.26 -10.64 1.02
C ILE A 484 23.67 -10.91 1.56
N MET A 485 23.94 -10.53 2.82
CA MET A 485 25.23 -10.72 3.48
C MET A 485 25.48 -12.15 3.96
N LEU A 486 24.46 -13.02 3.94
CA LEU A 486 24.53 -14.40 4.42
C LEU A 486 24.48 -15.40 3.26
N SER A 487 25.22 -16.50 3.39
CA SER A 487 25.11 -17.64 2.49
C SER A 487 23.73 -18.32 2.59
N GLY A 488 23.35 -19.14 1.62
CA GLY A 488 22.09 -19.89 1.65
C GLY A 488 21.94 -20.75 2.88
N GLY A 489 22.99 -21.50 3.26
CA GLY A 489 23.02 -22.32 4.47
C GLY A 489 22.94 -21.51 5.76
N GLN A 490 23.61 -20.34 5.82
CA GLN A 490 23.49 -19.42 6.98
C GLN A 490 22.08 -18.87 7.12
N LYS A 491 21.41 -18.52 6.02
CA LYS A 491 19.99 -18.08 6.03
C LYS A 491 19.07 -19.17 6.58
N GLN A 492 19.25 -20.41 6.12
CA GLN A 492 18.48 -21.56 6.61
C GLN A 492 18.71 -21.80 8.10
N ARG A 493 19.97 -21.81 8.56
CA ARG A 493 20.32 -21.98 9.97
C ARG A 493 19.78 -20.85 10.85
N LEU A 494 19.77 -19.60 10.37
CA LEU A 494 19.17 -18.47 11.07
C LEU A 494 17.65 -18.61 11.20
N SER A 495 16.98 -19.16 10.18
CA SER A 495 15.55 -19.46 10.21
C SER A 495 15.22 -20.57 11.23
N ILE A 496 16.07 -21.58 11.35
CA ILE A 496 15.96 -22.61 12.39
C ILE A 496 16.10 -21.97 13.79
N ALA A 497 17.11 -21.13 14.00
CA ALA A 497 17.29 -20.41 15.26
C ALA A 497 16.06 -19.58 15.65
N ARG A 498 15.48 -18.86 14.67
CA ARG A 498 14.23 -18.08 14.85
C ARG A 498 13.06 -18.96 15.30
N ALA A 499 12.89 -20.15 14.71
CA ALA A 499 11.80 -21.04 15.04
C ALA A 499 11.98 -21.70 16.42
N LEU A 500 13.21 -22.01 16.82
CA LEU A 500 13.53 -22.65 18.10
C LEU A 500 13.47 -21.68 19.30
N LEU A 501 13.53 -20.37 19.08
CA LEU A 501 13.51 -19.38 20.15
C LEU A 501 12.18 -19.40 20.91
N THR A 502 11.06 -19.62 20.21
CA THR A 502 9.73 -19.67 20.80
C THR A 502 9.19 -21.10 20.84
N PRO A 503 8.70 -21.58 21.99
CA PRO A 503 8.10 -22.90 22.07
C PRO A 503 6.84 -22.99 21.21
N SER A 504 6.65 -24.15 20.56
CA SER A 504 5.46 -24.52 19.80
C SER A 504 5.13 -26.00 20.03
N ASP A 505 3.91 -26.42 19.77
CA ASP A 505 3.53 -27.82 19.96
C ASP A 505 3.91 -28.69 18.74
N LEU A 506 3.94 -28.09 17.55
CA LEU A 506 4.40 -28.74 16.31
C LEU A 506 5.39 -27.83 15.56
N ILE A 507 6.51 -28.38 15.16
CA ILE A 507 7.48 -27.73 14.25
C ILE A 507 7.39 -28.43 12.89
N ILE A 508 7.24 -27.65 11.82
CA ILE A 508 7.28 -28.12 10.43
C ILE A 508 8.55 -27.57 9.77
N MET A 509 9.38 -28.45 9.24
CA MET A 509 10.59 -28.11 8.47
C MET A 509 10.38 -28.48 7.02
N ASP A 510 10.24 -27.50 6.12
CA ASP A 510 10.06 -27.73 4.69
C ASP A 510 11.39 -27.58 3.96
N ASN A 511 12.06 -28.70 3.69
CA ASN A 511 13.30 -28.81 2.94
C ASN A 511 14.42 -27.83 3.40
N VAL A 512 14.48 -27.55 4.71
CA VAL A 512 15.29 -26.48 5.29
C VAL A 512 16.78 -26.82 5.33
N LEU A 513 17.13 -28.10 5.23
CA LEU A 513 18.50 -28.60 5.36
C LEU A 513 19.16 -28.85 3.99
N SER A 514 18.53 -28.45 2.90
CA SER A 514 19.02 -28.71 1.53
C SER A 514 20.30 -27.97 1.15
N ALA A 515 20.60 -26.85 1.82
CA ALA A 515 21.77 -26.01 1.55
C ALA A 515 22.90 -26.18 2.59
N VAL A 516 22.82 -27.21 3.44
CA VAL A 516 23.87 -27.57 4.43
C VAL A 516 24.46 -28.93 4.08
N ASP A 517 25.72 -29.14 4.50
CA ASP A 517 26.42 -30.42 4.37
C ASP A 517 25.85 -31.49 5.31
N TYR A 518 26.15 -32.72 5.04
CA TYR A 518 25.61 -33.88 5.76
C TYR A 518 25.93 -33.88 7.26
N GLU A 519 27.17 -33.50 7.66
CA GLU A 519 27.56 -33.49 9.07
C GLU A 519 26.86 -32.40 9.85
N THR A 520 26.75 -31.21 9.25
CA THR A 520 26.01 -30.08 9.82
C THR A 520 24.52 -30.41 9.92
N GLU A 521 23.91 -31.02 8.88
CA GLU A 521 22.51 -31.48 8.87
C GLU A 521 22.24 -32.42 10.07
N ARG A 522 23.09 -33.45 10.23
CA ARG A 522 22.96 -34.42 11.32
C ARG A 522 23.10 -33.79 12.71
N THR A 523 24.02 -32.84 12.85
CA THR A 523 24.28 -32.15 14.12
C THR A 523 23.11 -31.24 14.48
N ILE A 524 22.56 -30.49 13.51
CA ILE A 524 21.37 -29.65 13.69
C ILE A 524 20.17 -30.51 14.11
N LEU A 525 19.88 -31.60 13.39
CA LEU A 525 18.77 -32.49 13.71
C LEU A 525 18.89 -33.07 15.11
N LYS A 526 20.09 -33.54 15.52
CA LYS A 526 20.33 -34.02 16.90
C LYS A 526 20.09 -32.91 17.93
N GLY A 527 20.59 -31.69 17.67
CA GLY A 527 20.36 -30.54 18.54
C GLY A 527 18.88 -30.19 18.68
N VAL A 528 18.15 -30.18 17.55
CA VAL A 528 16.72 -29.97 17.53
C VAL A 528 15.98 -31.06 18.29
N PHE A 529 16.26 -32.34 18.05
CA PHE A 529 15.61 -33.48 18.74
C PHE A 529 15.79 -33.44 20.26
N ASN A 530 16.99 -33.08 20.72
CA ASN A 530 17.26 -32.93 22.15
C ASN A 530 16.47 -31.78 22.78
N ARG A 531 16.20 -30.73 22.00
CA ARG A 531 15.49 -29.55 22.49
C ARG A 531 13.97 -29.72 22.47
N ILE A 532 13.41 -30.36 21.45
CA ILE A 532 11.96 -30.48 21.22
C ILE A 532 11.32 -31.64 22.03
N GLN A 533 11.87 -31.99 23.21
CA GLN A 533 11.30 -33.04 24.05
C GLN A 533 9.84 -32.76 24.37
N GLY A 534 8.93 -33.64 23.90
CA GLY A 534 7.49 -33.53 24.05
C GLY A 534 6.78 -32.56 23.05
N GLN A 535 7.52 -32.05 22.06
CA GLN A 535 6.94 -31.34 20.90
C GLN A 535 6.95 -32.28 19.69
N SER A 536 5.95 -32.16 18.83
CA SER A 536 5.87 -32.92 17.57
C SER A 536 6.74 -32.24 16.49
N LEU A 537 7.28 -33.04 15.58
CA LEU A 537 8.11 -32.57 14.48
C LEU A 537 7.66 -33.20 13.17
N LEU A 538 7.49 -32.38 12.14
CA LEU A 538 7.30 -32.81 10.76
C LEU A 538 8.47 -32.32 9.91
N VAL A 539 9.29 -33.24 9.41
CA VAL A 539 10.41 -32.92 8.49
C VAL A 539 10.04 -33.35 7.09
N VAL A 540 9.97 -32.39 6.19
CA VAL A 540 9.73 -32.61 4.76
C VAL A 540 11.07 -32.48 4.04
N SER A 541 11.51 -33.51 3.35
CA SER A 541 12.78 -33.55 2.66
C SER A 541 12.75 -34.43 1.41
N HIS A 542 13.65 -34.15 0.48
CA HIS A 542 14.00 -35.06 -0.60
C HIS A 542 15.23 -35.93 -0.27
N ARG A 543 15.88 -35.66 0.89
CA ARG A 543 17.02 -36.43 1.39
C ARG A 543 16.57 -37.44 2.44
N VAL A 544 16.94 -38.71 2.23
CA VAL A 544 16.59 -39.77 3.16
C VAL A 544 17.39 -39.62 4.46
N SER A 545 18.62 -39.10 4.40
CA SER A 545 19.49 -38.84 5.55
C SER A 545 18.83 -37.96 6.63
N ALA A 546 18.04 -36.94 6.20
CA ALA A 546 17.30 -36.08 7.10
C ALA A 546 16.16 -36.82 7.83
N LEU A 547 15.73 -37.97 7.33
CA LEU A 547 14.56 -38.71 7.79
C LEU A 547 14.91 -40.01 8.53
N GLU A 548 16.15 -40.42 8.56
CA GLU A 548 16.64 -41.69 9.16
C GLU A 548 16.20 -41.86 10.62
N TYR A 549 16.18 -40.76 11.38
CA TYR A 549 15.89 -40.75 12.82
C TYR A 549 14.41 -40.43 13.15
N MET A 550 13.50 -40.50 12.17
CA MET A 550 12.07 -40.24 12.38
C MET A 550 11.38 -41.50 12.92
N ASP A 551 10.41 -41.27 13.82
CA ASP A 551 9.59 -42.36 14.35
C ASP A 551 8.70 -42.99 13.25
N LYS A 552 8.30 -42.19 12.29
CA LYS A 552 7.48 -42.59 11.14
C LYS A 552 7.85 -41.78 9.91
N ILE A 553 7.92 -42.39 8.76
CA ILE A 553 8.18 -41.76 7.46
C ILE A 553 7.01 -42.06 6.52
N LEU A 554 6.55 -41.02 5.85
CA LEU A 554 5.55 -41.09 4.78
C LEU A 554 6.26 -40.85 3.45
N VAL A 555 6.06 -41.72 2.49
CA VAL A 555 6.60 -41.59 1.12
C VAL A 555 5.50 -41.03 0.24
N LEU A 556 5.70 -39.81 -0.27
CA LEU A 556 4.73 -39.08 -1.08
C LEU A 556 5.16 -39.10 -2.55
N GLU A 557 4.29 -39.60 -3.43
CA GLU A 557 4.48 -39.63 -4.87
C GLU A 557 3.19 -39.20 -5.57
N GLN A 558 3.30 -38.31 -6.55
CA GLN A 558 2.17 -37.79 -7.36
C GLN A 558 0.91 -37.38 -6.54
N GLY A 559 1.16 -36.84 -5.34
CA GLY A 559 0.09 -36.38 -4.45
C GLY A 559 -0.53 -37.46 -3.58
N GLU A 560 -0.01 -38.68 -3.56
CA GLU A 560 -0.51 -39.82 -2.79
C GLU A 560 0.58 -40.38 -1.84
N ILE A 561 0.17 -40.94 -0.70
CA ILE A 561 1.09 -41.66 0.21
C ILE A 561 1.19 -43.09 -0.27
N ILE A 562 2.34 -43.45 -0.89
CA ILE A 562 2.57 -44.79 -1.46
C ILE A 562 3.16 -45.79 -0.44
N ALA A 563 3.84 -45.31 0.60
CA ALA A 563 4.40 -46.15 1.66
C ALA A 563 4.48 -45.37 3.00
N ARG A 564 4.43 -46.11 4.11
CA ARG A 564 4.58 -45.60 5.46
C ARG A 564 5.31 -46.62 6.36
N GLY A 565 6.17 -46.14 7.23
CA GLY A 565 6.92 -47.01 8.15
C GLY A 565 8.12 -46.29 8.75
N THR A 566 8.92 -47.02 9.55
CA THR A 566 10.23 -46.56 10.00
C THR A 566 11.27 -46.70 8.88
N HIS A 567 12.42 -46.04 8.99
CA HIS A 567 13.53 -46.18 8.05
C HIS A 567 13.87 -47.67 7.75
N ALA A 568 14.05 -48.49 8.79
CA ALA A 568 14.36 -49.91 8.62
C ALA A 568 13.24 -50.74 7.95
N GLN A 569 11.96 -50.37 8.14
CA GLN A 569 10.82 -50.99 7.48
C GLN A 569 10.77 -50.62 6.01
N LEU A 570 10.92 -49.32 5.69
CA LEU A 570 10.83 -48.80 4.31
C LEU A 570 11.96 -49.27 3.42
N LEU A 571 13.18 -49.50 3.96
CA LEU A 571 14.27 -50.12 3.22
C LEU A 571 13.91 -51.52 2.71
N LYS A 572 13.01 -52.23 3.43
CA LYS A 572 12.57 -53.60 3.05
C LYS A 572 11.32 -53.61 2.21
N SER A 573 10.41 -52.65 2.39
CA SER A 573 9.04 -52.65 1.83
C SER A 573 8.81 -51.70 0.69
N SER A 574 9.67 -50.69 0.47
CA SER A 574 9.52 -49.68 -0.58
C SER A 574 10.75 -49.63 -1.48
N ASP A 575 10.59 -50.05 -2.72
CA ASP A 575 11.67 -49.99 -3.70
C ASP A 575 12.10 -48.53 -3.98
N TYR A 576 11.15 -47.61 -4.12
CA TYR A 576 11.43 -46.18 -4.29
C TYR A 576 12.28 -45.61 -3.13
N TYR A 577 11.96 -45.97 -1.88
CA TYR A 577 12.72 -45.51 -0.70
C TYR A 577 14.14 -46.08 -0.67
N ARG A 578 14.28 -47.37 -0.98
CA ARG A 578 15.56 -48.05 -1.01
C ARG A 578 16.47 -47.50 -2.11
N GLU A 579 15.97 -47.41 -3.33
CA GLU A 579 16.73 -46.85 -4.46
C GLU A 579 17.17 -45.40 -4.20
N THR A 580 16.27 -44.57 -3.66
CA THR A 580 16.60 -43.18 -3.28
C THR A 580 17.72 -43.14 -2.24
N TRP A 581 17.69 -44.05 -1.25
CA TRP A 581 18.74 -44.17 -0.22
C TRP A 581 20.08 -44.58 -0.82
N GLU A 582 20.10 -45.62 -1.61
CA GLU A 582 21.33 -46.15 -2.25
C GLU A 582 21.99 -45.10 -3.15
N LEU A 583 21.19 -44.41 -3.99
CA LEU A 583 21.70 -43.33 -4.83
C LEU A 583 22.35 -42.21 -4.01
N GLN A 584 21.70 -41.77 -2.93
CA GLN A 584 22.24 -40.70 -2.06
C GLN A 584 23.46 -41.11 -1.27
N GLN A 585 23.60 -42.37 -0.90
CA GLN A 585 24.84 -42.89 -0.28
C GLN A 585 26.03 -42.87 -1.26
N HIS A 586 25.83 -43.33 -2.50
CA HIS A 586 26.88 -43.28 -3.53
C HIS A 586 27.33 -41.85 -3.87
N GLU A 587 26.40 -40.89 -3.92
CA GLU A 587 26.74 -39.47 -4.11
C GLU A 587 27.58 -38.91 -2.94
N SER A 588 27.28 -39.30 -1.70
CA SER A 588 28.03 -38.85 -0.52
C SER A 588 29.42 -39.44 -0.43
N GLU A 589 29.61 -40.70 -0.84
CA GLU A 589 30.92 -41.37 -0.90
C GLU A 589 31.81 -40.81 -2.03
N THR A 590 31.23 -40.39 -3.14
CA THR A 590 32.00 -39.80 -4.24
C THR A 590 32.33 -38.31 -4.03
N ALA A 591 31.65 -37.64 -3.11
CA ALA A 591 31.89 -36.22 -2.76
C ALA A 591 32.85 -36.03 -1.56
N ALA A 592 33.15 -37.08 -0.79
CA ALA A 592 34.12 -37.12 0.33
C ALA A 592 35.50 -37.54 -0.18
#